data_40bca9ea29081afef4c04951656f158a
#
_entry.id   40bca9ea29081afef4c04951656f158a
#
_cell.length_a   1.000
_cell.length_b   1.000
_cell.length_c   1.000
_cell.angle_alpha   90.00
_cell.angle_beta   90.00
_cell.angle_gamma   90.00
#
_symmetry.space_group_name_H-M   'P 1'
#
loop_
_entity.id
_entity.type
_entity.pdbx_description
1 polymer ?
#
loop_
_entity_poly.entity_id
_entity_poly.type
_entity_poly.pdbx_seq_one_letter_code
_entity_poly.pdbx_strand_id
1 'polypeptide(L)'
;PYDKTVWPLGLLSPLLQWAAGSMAVADGVYIHLTAPNYDYKGFFGRPKPLAAGAPFVRHPIPQEVWDAATHTAAGGKLTVNVVVAQGGVAYGPMTETWSVASGRLKGTVYYQSYGTKLAKNYGGAKGGDGMFGGATLAIKPGATDPTLVAGGNGGTSACRVCHTVASGGTRMIAQHGNNYQVSSSYALTAGYPETPYPASTNTKLGWIGLSPDGSLGLGNAAPLPGGANTGATTALYDLTSGSPLATTGLSTFVSHAGMPAFSHDTKRVAFMFYSGPGDATIGAGDGKKLVSMSFDETTKAFSNPKLVYSGAHRPGWPSFLPSGEALVFQTEVKANSSNEFFATRYGAQGELWWTDAATGTAARLDRANGKDSGVSYLPVGPGNHADDTLLNYEPTVGPVASGGYAWVVFLSRRMYGNVATIDPWHSDPREHDLFANITTKKLWVAAIDLSAPAGSDPSFPAFYLPGQELLAGNARGYWVMDPCKADGSTCSSGDECCGGYCQQDPQTGALTCGKKQNQCSKEFDKCATSADCCDAKLKCVNEICTLVVPQ
;
A
#
# COMPACT_ATOMS: atom_id res chain seq x y z
N PRO A 1 9.66 7.09 13.86
CA PRO A 1 9.89 7.47 12.47
C PRO A 1 11.38 7.59 12.19
N TYR A 2 11.75 7.68 10.92
CA TYR A 2 13.14 7.80 10.47
C TYR A 2 13.41 9.20 9.93
N ASP A 3 14.64 9.66 10.07
CA ASP A 3 15.07 10.89 9.43
C ASP A 3 14.82 10.86 7.92
N LYS A 4 14.55 12.01 7.30
CA LYS A 4 14.21 12.15 5.87
C LYS A 4 12.92 11.48 5.41
N THR A 5 12.08 10.96 6.31
CA THR A 5 10.75 10.44 5.95
C THR A 5 9.92 11.53 5.26
N VAL A 6 9.16 11.14 4.23
CA VAL A 6 8.13 11.99 3.62
C VAL A 6 6.78 11.64 4.21
N TRP A 7 6.09 12.62 4.77
CA TRP A 7 4.77 12.46 5.38
C TRP A 7 3.70 13.07 4.49
N PRO A 8 2.61 12.36 4.19
CA PRO A 8 1.44 12.96 3.57
C PRO A 8 0.60 13.70 4.62
N LEU A 9 -0.28 14.58 4.19
CA LEU A 9 -1.27 15.22 5.06
C LEU A 9 -2.35 14.24 5.51
N GLY A 10 -2.97 14.52 6.66
CA GLY A 10 -4.19 13.86 7.12
C GLY A 10 -4.01 12.45 7.69
N LEU A 11 -2.80 12.06 8.06
CA LEU A 11 -2.56 10.84 8.81
C LEU A 11 -2.70 11.08 10.33
N LEU A 12 -2.94 9.99 11.04
CA LEU A 12 -2.75 9.98 12.49
C LEU A 12 -1.30 10.30 12.83
N SER A 13 -1.09 10.95 13.97
CA SER A 13 0.26 11.32 14.43
C SER A 13 1.15 10.10 14.60
N PRO A 14 2.44 10.20 14.22
CA PRO A 14 3.38 9.12 14.44
C PRO A 14 3.69 8.96 15.93
N LEU A 15 3.97 7.72 16.31
CA LEU A 15 4.56 7.43 17.61
C LEU A 15 6.08 7.58 17.49
N LEU A 16 6.63 8.57 18.16
CA LEU A 16 8.08 8.74 18.27
C LEU A 16 8.69 7.56 19.02
N GLN A 17 9.80 7.05 18.54
CA GLN A 17 10.50 5.94 19.15
C GLN A 17 12.00 6.17 19.11
N TRP A 18 12.68 5.87 20.20
CA TRP A 18 14.15 5.95 20.30
C TRP A 18 14.70 4.85 21.20
N ALA A 19 15.97 4.54 21.04
CA ALA A 19 16.67 3.62 21.91
C ALA A 19 16.94 4.30 23.26
N ALA A 20 16.64 3.62 24.36
CA ALA A 20 16.86 4.16 25.70
C ALA A 20 18.36 4.33 26.06
N GLY A 21 19.25 3.66 25.33
CA GLY A 21 20.69 3.64 25.66
C GLY A 21 20.94 3.06 27.06
N SER A 22 21.75 3.74 27.84
CA SER A 22 21.99 3.41 29.26
C SER A 22 20.94 3.98 30.20
N MET A 23 19.96 4.74 29.68
CA MET A 23 18.90 5.37 30.48
C MET A 23 17.80 4.36 30.77
N ALA A 24 17.75 3.86 32.00
CA ALA A 24 16.69 2.91 32.38
C ALA A 24 15.30 3.55 32.45
N VAL A 25 15.21 4.85 32.81
CA VAL A 25 13.93 5.55 32.98
C VAL A 25 14.11 7.04 32.69
N ALA A 26 13.36 7.59 31.75
CA ALA A 26 13.26 9.03 31.56
C ALA A 26 12.28 9.66 32.59
N ASP A 27 12.62 10.81 33.16
CA ASP A 27 11.73 11.56 34.04
C ASP A 27 10.80 12.48 33.27
N GLY A 28 11.23 12.92 32.09
CA GLY A 28 10.47 13.78 31.21
C GLY A 28 10.96 13.75 29.77
N VAL A 29 10.12 14.21 28.85
CA VAL A 29 10.41 14.36 27.43
C VAL A 29 10.05 15.77 27.00
N TYR A 30 10.94 16.41 26.25
CA TYR A 30 10.68 17.65 25.54
C TYR A 30 10.64 17.36 24.05
N ILE A 31 9.57 17.80 23.38
CA ILE A 31 9.39 17.69 21.95
C ILE A 31 9.28 19.09 21.35
N HIS A 32 10.11 19.39 20.37
CA HIS A 32 10.10 20.65 19.66
C HIS A 32 9.91 20.40 18.17
N LEU A 33 8.79 20.88 17.61
CA LEU A 33 8.48 20.81 16.20
C LEU A 33 8.61 22.19 15.58
N THR A 34 9.40 22.32 14.51
CA THR A 34 9.62 23.59 13.82
C THR A 34 9.45 23.47 12.32
N ALA A 35 8.76 24.44 11.73
CA ALA A 35 8.68 24.72 10.29
C ALA A 35 8.72 26.24 10.08
N PRO A 36 8.85 26.77 8.85
CA PRO A 36 9.01 28.21 8.62
C PRO A 36 8.03 29.13 9.37
N ASN A 37 6.79 28.68 9.56
CA ASN A 37 5.73 29.45 10.25
C ASN A 37 5.10 28.66 11.39
N TYR A 38 5.85 27.69 11.96
CA TYR A 38 5.36 26.84 13.04
C TYR A 38 6.45 26.58 14.06
N ASP A 39 6.14 26.80 15.34
CA ASP A 39 7.03 26.54 16.47
C ASP A 39 6.19 25.99 17.64
N TYR A 40 6.32 24.69 17.90
CA TYR A 40 5.64 24.02 19.01
C TYR A 40 6.65 23.43 19.98
N LYS A 41 6.44 23.68 21.27
CA LYS A 41 7.26 23.16 22.38
C LYS A 41 6.37 22.43 23.38
N GLY A 42 6.53 21.12 23.46
CA GLY A 42 5.80 20.26 24.40
C GLY A 42 6.71 19.72 25.50
N PHE A 43 6.27 19.82 26.75
CA PHE A 43 6.93 19.23 27.90
C PHE A 43 6.04 18.16 28.50
N PHE A 44 6.54 16.95 28.60
CA PHE A 44 5.79 15.79 29.03
C PHE A 44 6.51 15.12 30.20
N GLY A 45 5.73 14.53 31.08
CA GLY A 45 6.24 13.69 32.15
C GLY A 45 6.84 12.38 31.64
N ARG A 46 7.15 11.52 32.57
CA ARG A 46 7.74 10.19 32.29
C ARG A 46 6.95 9.45 31.21
N PRO A 47 7.60 9.03 30.11
CA PRO A 47 6.96 8.18 29.11
C PRO A 47 6.52 6.86 29.73
N LYS A 48 5.35 6.38 29.36
CA LYS A 48 4.90 5.05 29.80
C LYS A 48 5.75 4.01 29.08
N PRO A 49 6.42 3.09 29.79
CA PRO A 49 7.08 1.96 29.15
C PRO A 49 6.02 1.09 28.47
N LEU A 50 6.31 0.60 27.26
CA LEU A 50 5.39 -0.28 26.54
C LEU A 50 5.24 -1.63 27.21
N ALA A 51 6.36 -2.18 27.69
CA ALA A 51 6.44 -3.39 28.50
C ALA A 51 7.71 -3.33 29.34
N ALA A 52 7.74 -4.04 30.45
CA ALA A 52 8.95 -4.18 31.24
C ALA A 52 10.03 -4.86 30.37
N GLY A 53 11.19 -4.20 30.23
CA GLY A 53 12.31 -4.71 29.43
C GLY A 53 12.28 -4.37 27.94
N ALA A 54 11.30 -3.63 27.44
CA ALA A 54 11.31 -3.15 26.06
C ALA A 54 12.48 -2.19 25.83
N PRO A 55 13.31 -2.38 24.78
CA PRO A 55 14.51 -1.58 24.57
C PRO A 55 14.22 -0.19 24.00
N PHE A 56 12.98 0.10 23.59
CA PHE A 56 12.62 1.38 23.02
C PHE A 56 11.70 2.17 23.93
N VAL A 57 11.97 3.45 24.02
CA VAL A 57 11.08 4.43 24.63
C VAL A 57 10.19 5.00 23.53
N ARG A 58 8.94 5.27 23.83
CA ARG A 58 7.96 5.81 22.88
C ARG A 58 7.17 6.94 23.49
N HIS A 59 6.87 7.93 22.65
CA HIS A 59 6.04 9.06 23.03
C HIS A 59 5.19 9.53 21.84
N PRO A 60 3.86 9.69 21.98
CA PRO A 60 3.01 10.24 20.93
C PRO A 60 3.24 11.75 20.76
N ILE A 61 3.10 12.23 19.54
CA ILE A 61 2.84 13.65 19.27
C ILE A 61 1.32 13.84 19.41
N PRO A 62 0.79 14.85 20.14
CA PRO A 62 -0.64 15.13 20.17
C PRO A 62 -1.20 15.33 18.75
N GLN A 63 -2.39 14.79 18.45
CA GLN A 63 -2.95 14.79 17.10
C GLN A 63 -3.15 16.21 16.56
N GLU A 64 -3.68 17.11 17.38
CA GLU A 64 -3.91 18.53 17.01
C GLU A 64 -2.58 19.25 16.68
N VAL A 65 -1.51 18.91 17.39
CA VAL A 65 -0.16 19.45 17.14
C VAL A 65 0.38 18.92 15.81
N TRP A 66 0.19 17.63 15.57
CA TRP A 66 0.59 16.98 14.31
C TRP A 66 -0.14 17.56 13.10
N ASP A 67 -1.45 17.72 13.21
CA ASP A 67 -2.26 18.31 12.15
C ASP A 67 -1.84 19.74 11.83
N ALA A 68 -1.65 20.58 12.85
CA ALA A 68 -1.19 21.95 12.67
C ALA A 68 0.22 22.02 12.07
N ALA A 69 1.15 21.19 12.55
CA ALA A 69 2.53 21.14 12.06
C ALA A 69 2.58 20.73 10.59
N THR A 70 1.89 19.63 10.22
CA THR A 70 1.91 19.12 8.86
C THR A 70 1.19 20.03 7.86
N HIS A 71 0.05 20.63 8.25
CA HIS A 71 -0.61 21.62 7.40
C HIS A 71 0.26 22.84 7.13
N THR A 72 0.95 23.35 8.16
CA THR A 72 1.82 24.53 8.01
C THR A 72 3.09 24.20 7.21
N ALA A 73 3.61 22.98 7.36
CA ALA A 73 4.81 22.51 6.65
C ALA A 73 4.52 21.92 5.27
N ALA A 74 3.26 21.91 4.79
CA ALA A 74 2.88 21.27 3.53
C ALA A 74 3.73 21.76 2.33
N GLY A 75 4.31 20.84 1.60
CA GLY A 75 5.27 21.11 0.50
C GLY A 75 6.67 21.48 0.97
N GLY A 76 6.94 21.48 2.27
CA GLY A 76 8.21 21.88 2.87
C GLY A 76 8.77 20.85 3.85
N LYS A 77 9.49 21.35 4.83
CA LYS A 77 10.17 20.53 5.84
C LYS A 77 9.66 20.81 7.25
N LEU A 78 9.66 19.77 8.07
CA LEU A 78 9.34 19.80 9.49
C LEU A 78 10.54 19.22 10.24
N THR A 79 11.13 20.00 11.14
CA THR A 79 12.20 19.55 12.03
C THR A 79 11.61 19.11 13.37
N VAL A 80 12.04 17.95 13.83
CA VAL A 80 11.63 17.33 15.09
C VAL A 80 12.85 17.17 15.98
N ASN A 81 12.81 17.78 17.16
CA ASN A 81 13.83 17.62 18.19
C ASN A 81 13.20 16.93 19.39
N VAL A 82 13.87 15.90 19.91
CA VAL A 82 13.49 15.22 21.13
C VAL A 82 14.63 15.34 22.14
N VAL A 83 14.33 15.84 23.32
CA VAL A 83 15.24 15.85 24.46
C VAL A 83 14.63 15.05 25.59
N VAL A 84 15.42 14.21 26.20
CA VAL A 84 14.99 13.34 27.31
C VAL A 84 15.69 13.82 28.60
N ALA A 85 14.94 13.95 29.67
CA ALA A 85 15.46 14.30 30.99
C ALA A 85 15.51 13.08 31.91
N GLN A 86 16.62 12.94 32.66
CA GLN A 86 16.78 11.94 33.70
C GLN A 86 17.67 12.46 34.82
N GLY A 87 17.20 12.38 36.07
CA GLY A 87 17.98 12.78 37.26
C GLY A 87 18.44 14.23 37.21
N GLY A 88 17.68 15.14 36.61
CA GLY A 88 18.04 16.55 36.45
C GLY A 88 19.01 16.84 35.30
N VAL A 89 19.38 15.86 34.50
CA VAL A 89 20.24 16.00 33.31
C VAL A 89 19.40 15.86 32.04
N ALA A 90 19.64 16.72 31.04
CA ALA A 90 19.03 16.67 29.71
C ALA A 90 19.95 15.95 28.72
N TYR A 91 19.39 15.03 27.94
CA TYR A 91 20.08 14.26 26.91
C TYR A 91 19.46 14.55 25.55
N GLY A 92 20.26 14.89 24.58
CA GLY A 92 19.81 15.26 23.22
C GLY A 92 20.30 16.67 22.83
N PRO A 93 19.65 17.34 21.83
CA PRO A 93 18.49 16.83 21.11
C PRO A 93 18.81 15.67 20.15
N MET A 94 17.90 14.74 20.03
CA MET A 94 17.81 13.85 18.87
C MET A 94 17.01 14.61 17.80
N THR A 95 17.64 14.88 16.68
CA THR A 95 17.06 15.74 15.62
C THR A 95 16.79 14.94 14.37
N GLU A 96 15.58 15.05 13.84
CA GLU A 96 15.18 14.52 12.53
C GLU A 96 14.59 15.65 11.68
N THR A 97 14.74 15.54 10.36
CA THR A 97 14.12 16.46 9.41
C THR A 97 13.26 15.66 8.45
N TRP A 98 11.97 15.87 8.52
CA TRP A 98 10.98 15.24 7.66
C TRP A 98 10.55 16.19 6.54
N SER A 99 10.15 15.62 5.41
CA SER A 99 9.45 16.36 4.36
C SER A 99 7.95 16.14 4.53
N VAL A 100 7.15 17.17 4.25
CA VAL A 100 5.70 17.07 4.27
C VAL A 100 5.21 17.27 2.83
N ALA A 101 4.59 16.25 2.26
CA ALA A 101 3.97 16.34 0.94
C ALA A 101 2.82 17.36 0.94
N SER A 102 2.57 18.01 -0.18
CA SER A 102 1.49 19.00 -0.31
C SER A 102 0.09 18.37 -0.42
N GLY A 103 -0.02 17.05 -0.40
CA GLY A 103 -1.26 16.31 -0.59
C GLY A 103 -1.52 15.23 0.46
N ARG A 104 -2.78 14.79 0.54
CA ARG A 104 -3.22 13.66 1.35
C ARG A 104 -3.07 12.35 0.58
N LEU A 105 -2.90 11.24 1.29
CA LEU A 105 -3.08 9.93 0.68
C LEU A 105 -4.55 9.76 0.25
N LYS A 106 -4.74 9.25 -0.96
CA LYS A 106 -6.07 9.02 -1.54
C LYS A 106 -6.38 7.53 -1.58
N GLY A 107 -7.67 7.20 -1.48
CA GLY A 107 -8.17 5.83 -1.58
C GLY A 107 -8.08 5.05 -0.27
N THR A 108 -8.21 3.75 -0.39
CA THR A 108 -8.29 2.78 0.71
C THR A 108 -7.27 1.67 0.53
N VAL A 109 -6.64 1.22 1.61
CA VAL A 109 -5.79 0.03 1.62
C VAL A 109 -6.60 -1.15 2.10
N TYR A 110 -6.81 -2.14 1.23
CA TYR A 110 -7.41 -3.44 1.56
C TYR A 110 -6.28 -4.42 1.86
N TYR A 111 -6.37 -5.16 2.96
CA TYR A 111 -5.30 -6.04 3.36
C TYR A 111 -5.81 -7.30 4.07
N GLN A 112 -5.03 -8.36 3.98
CA GLN A 112 -5.30 -9.58 4.74
C GLN A 112 -4.84 -9.38 6.17
N SER A 113 -5.70 -9.73 7.12
CA SER A 113 -5.36 -9.72 8.54
C SER A 113 -5.50 -11.11 9.16
N TYR A 114 -4.54 -11.46 10.00
CA TYR A 114 -4.54 -12.69 10.79
C TYR A 114 -4.51 -12.32 12.27
N GLY A 115 -5.46 -12.87 13.03
CA GLY A 115 -5.61 -12.53 14.43
C GLY A 115 -6.36 -11.23 14.69
N THR A 116 -7.11 -10.72 13.70
CA THR A 116 -7.99 -9.57 13.89
C THR A 116 -9.08 -9.88 14.93
N LYS A 117 -9.42 -8.88 15.75
CA LYS A 117 -10.56 -8.94 16.68
C LYS A 117 -11.93 -8.89 15.97
N LEU A 118 -11.94 -8.51 14.67
CA LEU A 118 -13.15 -8.34 13.87
C LEU A 118 -13.69 -9.66 13.30
N ALA A 119 -12.90 -10.75 13.33
CA ALA A 119 -13.31 -12.04 12.81
C ALA A 119 -12.80 -13.18 13.69
N LYS A 120 -13.71 -14.13 14.00
CA LYS A 120 -13.37 -15.37 14.72
C LYS A 120 -13.78 -16.56 13.87
N ASN A 121 -12.88 -17.02 13.02
CA ASN A 121 -13.18 -18.03 12.01
C ASN A 121 -12.10 -19.11 11.85
N TYR A 122 -11.10 -19.16 12.73
CA TYR A 122 -10.07 -20.18 12.68
C TYR A 122 -9.76 -20.70 14.08
N GLY A 123 -9.97 -21.99 14.30
CA GLY A 123 -9.70 -22.65 15.58
C GLY A 123 -8.22 -23.05 15.68
N GLY A 124 -7.62 -22.82 16.84
CA GLY A 124 -6.31 -23.38 17.20
C GLY A 124 -5.09 -22.55 16.88
N ALA A 125 -5.18 -21.48 16.08
CA ALA A 125 -4.07 -20.54 15.93
C ALA A 125 -4.27 -19.35 16.89
N LYS A 126 -3.18 -18.84 17.44
CA LYS A 126 -3.21 -17.73 18.40
C LYS A 126 -2.98 -16.41 17.69
N GLY A 127 -4.00 -15.59 17.60
CA GLY A 127 -3.81 -14.15 17.41
C GLY A 127 -3.31 -13.51 18.70
N GLY A 128 -2.90 -12.27 18.65
CA GLY A 128 -2.37 -11.56 19.80
C GLY A 128 -3.33 -11.42 20.97
N ASP A 129 -4.63 -11.49 20.72
CA ASP A 129 -5.71 -11.45 21.72
C ASP A 129 -6.34 -12.84 22.01
N GLY A 130 -5.73 -13.92 21.49
CA GLY A 130 -6.26 -15.29 21.60
C GLY A 130 -7.33 -15.64 20.58
N MET A 131 -7.68 -14.71 19.68
CA MET A 131 -8.55 -14.96 18.53
C MET A 131 -7.69 -15.03 17.26
N PHE A 132 -8.00 -15.94 16.37
CA PHE A 132 -7.39 -16.00 15.05
C PHE A 132 -8.48 -16.06 14.00
N GLY A 133 -8.42 -15.11 13.07
CA GLY A 133 -9.30 -15.09 11.92
C GLY A 133 -8.52 -14.69 10.68
N GLY A 134 -8.75 -15.39 9.56
CA GLY A 134 -8.36 -14.95 8.24
C GLY A 134 -9.45 -14.06 7.66
N ALA A 135 -9.20 -12.76 7.58
CA ALA A 135 -10.16 -11.78 7.11
C ALA A 135 -9.49 -10.72 6.25
N THR A 136 -10.21 -10.19 5.28
CA THR A 136 -9.79 -8.99 4.56
C THR A 136 -10.38 -7.77 5.26
N LEU A 137 -9.51 -6.83 5.59
CA LEU A 137 -9.86 -5.56 6.20
C LEU A 137 -9.56 -4.42 5.25
N ALA A 138 -10.18 -3.28 5.48
CA ALA A 138 -9.92 -2.02 4.78
C ALA A 138 -9.57 -0.93 5.78
N ILE A 139 -8.55 -0.13 5.45
CA ILE A 139 -8.16 1.04 6.24
C ILE A 139 -7.99 2.25 5.32
N LYS A 140 -8.65 3.35 5.68
CA LYS A 140 -8.44 4.64 5.04
C LYS A 140 -7.30 5.38 5.74
N PRO A 141 -6.42 6.06 4.99
CA PRO A 141 -5.43 6.93 5.61
C PRO A 141 -6.08 7.92 6.58
N GLY A 142 -5.57 8.01 7.81
CA GLY A 142 -6.14 8.83 8.86
C GLY A 142 -7.26 8.18 9.69
N ALA A 143 -7.73 6.99 9.33
CA ALA A 143 -8.68 6.25 10.16
C ALA A 143 -7.99 5.67 11.42
N THR A 144 -8.71 5.64 12.53
CA THR A 144 -8.22 5.06 13.80
C THR A 144 -8.33 3.54 13.85
N ASP A 145 -9.25 2.98 13.10
CA ASP A 145 -9.56 1.55 13.10
C ASP A 145 -9.87 1.05 11.68
N PRO A 146 -9.56 -0.21 11.37
CA PRO A 146 -9.94 -0.82 10.12
C PRO A 146 -11.42 -1.28 10.14
N THR A 147 -11.96 -1.52 8.95
CA THR A 147 -13.29 -2.11 8.75
C THR A 147 -13.19 -3.52 8.18
N LEU A 148 -14.10 -4.41 8.57
CA LEU A 148 -14.20 -5.76 8.01
C LEU A 148 -14.83 -5.71 6.62
N VAL A 149 -14.17 -6.33 5.65
CA VAL A 149 -14.64 -6.43 4.25
C VAL A 149 -15.09 -7.85 3.92
N ALA A 150 -14.24 -8.82 4.19
CA ALA A 150 -14.52 -10.23 3.90
C ALA A 150 -13.98 -11.13 5.01
N GLY A 151 -14.69 -12.20 5.27
CA GLY A 151 -14.50 -13.04 6.44
C GLY A 151 -15.54 -12.68 7.51
N GLY A 152 -15.48 -13.32 8.65
CA GLY A 152 -16.40 -13.06 9.75
C GLY A 152 -16.34 -14.16 10.79
N ASN A 153 -17.29 -14.18 11.70
CA ASN A 153 -17.42 -15.26 12.68
C ASN A 153 -18.07 -16.49 12.02
N GLY A 154 -17.71 -17.70 12.42
CA GLY A 154 -18.40 -18.90 11.95
C GLY A 154 -17.50 -20.08 11.56
N GLY A 155 -16.33 -20.21 12.15
CA GLY A 155 -15.41 -21.32 11.89
C GLY A 155 -14.62 -21.16 10.59
N THR A 156 -13.92 -22.23 10.17
CA THR A 156 -12.98 -22.18 9.03
C THR A 156 -13.63 -21.88 7.69
N SER A 157 -14.91 -22.17 7.51
CA SER A 157 -15.66 -21.84 6.28
C SER A 157 -15.84 -20.34 6.07
N ALA A 158 -15.78 -19.54 7.13
CA ALA A 158 -15.86 -18.09 7.06
C ALA A 158 -14.49 -17.43 6.82
N CYS A 159 -13.40 -18.17 6.86
CA CYS A 159 -12.05 -17.66 6.60
C CYS A 159 -11.92 -17.21 5.13
N ARG A 160 -11.35 -16.03 4.91
CA ARG A 160 -11.07 -15.45 3.59
C ARG A 160 -9.59 -15.12 3.50
N VAL A 161 -8.94 -15.57 2.42
CA VAL A 161 -7.48 -15.41 2.23
C VAL A 161 -7.15 -15.12 0.77
N CYS A 162 -5.88 -14.84 0.48
CA CYS A 162 -5.35 -14.68 -0.89
C CYS A 162 -6.17 -13.69 -1.73
N HIS A 163 -6.56 -12.58 -1.10
CA HIS A 163 -7.35 -11.56 -1.76
C HIS A 163 -6.53 -10.81 -2.81
N THR A 164 -7.21 -10.29 -3.80
CA THR A 164 -6.71 -9.33 -4.79
C THR A 164 -7.79 -8.28 -5.04
N VAL A 165 -7.39 -7.03 -5.20
CA VAL A 165 -8.33 -5.92 -5.33
C VAL A 165 -8.06 -5.15 -6.61
N ALA A 166 -9.11 -4.83 -7.36
CA ALA A 166 -9.04 -3.96 -8.53
C ALA A 166 -8.66 -2.53 -8.12
N SER A 167 -7.69 -1.92 -8.80
CA SER A 167 -7.15 -0.62 -8.40
C SER A 167 -8.16 0.53 -8.47
N GLY A 168 -9.24 0.38 -9.25
CA GLY A 168 -10.38 1.30 -9.27
C GLY A 168 -11.39 1.10 -8.13
N GLY A 169 -11.13 0.18 -7.17
CA GLY A 169 -11.96 0.01 -5.98
C GLY A 169 -13.35 -0.59 -6.23
N THR A 170 -13.54 -1.30 -7.33
CA THR A 170 -14.85 -1.83 -7.72
C THR A 170 -15.07 -3.26 -7.25
N ARG A 171 -14.01 -4.08 -7.26
CA ARG A 171 -14.08 -5.52 -7.03
C ARG A 171 -12.88 -6.05 -6.24
N MET A 172 -13.16 -7.03 -5.40
CA MET A 172 -12.15 -7.87 -4.76
C MET A 172 -12.45 -9.34 -5.04
N ILE A 173 -11.40 -10.13 -5.21
CA ILE A 173 -11.47 -11.60 -5.23
C ILE A 173 -10.79 -12.12 -3.97
N ALA A 174 -11.39 -13.12 -3.32
CA ALA A 174 -10.78 -13.81 -2.18
C ALA A 174 -11.04 -15.31 -2.25
N GLN A 175 -10.10 -16.11 -1.74
CA GLN A 175 -10.23 -17.56 -1.67
C GLN A 175 -10.79 -18.00 -0.31
N HIS A 176 -11.53 -19.11 -0.32
CA HIS A 176 -12.10 -19.73 0.87
C HIS A 176 -12.39 -21.23 0.68
N GLY A 177 -13.09 -21.83 1.64
CA GLY A 177 -13.49 -23.23 1.61
C GLY A 177 -12.36 -24.18 2.04
N ASN A 178 -12.61 -25.48 1.92
CA ASN A 178 -11.63 -26.50 2.27
C ASN A 178 -10.40 -26.39 1.36
N ASN A 179 -9.22 -26.27 1.94
CA ASN A 179 -7.96 -26.02 1.24
C ASN A 179 -8.02 -24.82 0.28
N TYR A 180 -8.90 -23.83 0.57
CA TYR A 180 -9.04 -22.59 -0.21
C TYR A 180 -9.26 -22.82 -1.72
N GLN A 181 -10.05 -23.83 -2.04
CA GLN A 181 -10.31 -24.26 -3.41
C GLN A 181 -11.42 -23.47 -4.12
N VAL A 182 -12.08 -22.58 -3.40
CA VAL A 182 -13.20 -21.76 -3.92
C VAL A 182 -12.79 -20.29 -3.88
N SER A 183 -13.20 -19.55 -4.88
CA SER A 183 -13.03 -18.08 -4.92
C SER A 183 -14.38 -17.40 -4.91
N SER A 184 -14.46 -16.25 -4.28
CA SER A 184 -15.61 -15.35 -4.31
C SER A 184 -15.21 -13.98 -4.83
N SER A 185 -16.14 -13.36 -5.55
CA SER A 185 -16.10 -11.95 -5.91
C SER A 185 -16.85 -11.12 -4.88
N TYR A 186 -16.27 -10.00 -4.48
CA TYR A 186 -16.89 -9.00 -3.63
C TYR A 186 -17.05 -7.70 -4.40
N ALA A 187 -18.26 -7.17 -4.47
CA ALA A 187 -18.44 -5.79 -4.91
C ALA A 187 -18.03 -4.85 -3.77
N LEU A 188 -17.16 -3.89 -4.04
CA LEU A 188 -16.66 -2.95 -3.02
C LEU A 188 -17.60 -1.76 -2.83
N THR A 189 -18.89 -2.08 -2.70
CA THR A 189 -19.98 -1.15 -2.37
C THR A 189 -20.44 -1.37 -0.92
N ALA A 190 -21.40 -0.61 -0.46
CA ALA A 190 -21.95 -0.75 0.90
C ALA A 190 -22.37 -2.20 1.19
N GLY A 191 -21.87 -2.75 2.31
CA GLY A 191 -22.13 -4.12 2.73
C GLY A 191 -21.30 -5.20 2.07
N TYR A 192 -20.41 -4.85 1.12
CA TYR A 192 -19.48 -5.77 0.45
C TYR A 192 -20.13 -7.09 -0.01
N PRO A 193 -21.17 -7.06 -0.86
CA PRO A 193 -21.88 -8.27 -1.25
C PRO A 193 -20.93 -9.28 -1.91
N GLU A 194 -21.01 -10.54 -1.41
CA GLU A 194 -20.22 -11.68 -1.87
C GLU A 194 -20.98 -12.48 -2.93
N THR A 195 -20.29 -12.83 -4.01
CA THR A 195 -20.78 -13.75 -5.04
C THR A 195 -19.75 -14.87 -5.21
N PRO A 196 -20.01 -16.08 -4.71
CA PRO A 196 -19.15 -17.23 -4.92
C PRO A 196 -19.12 -17.65 -6.40
N TYR A 197 -17.93 -17.98 -6.91
CA TYR A 197 -17.81 -18.65 -8.18
C TYR A 197 -18.14 -20.13 -8.07
N PRO A 198 -18.62 -20.77 -9.14
CA PRO A 198 -18.86 -22.21 -9.16
C PRO A 198 -17.59 -22.96 -8.75
N ALA A 199 -17.74 -24.03 -7.98
CA ALA A 199 -16.66 -24.88 -7.50
C ALA A 199 -16.09 -25.75 -8.66
N SER A 200 -15.63 -25.13 -9.71
CA SER A 200 -14.95 -25.76 -10.85
C SER A 200 -13.43 -25.59 -10.72
N THR A 201 -12.65 -26.41 -11.42
CA THR A 201 -11.19 -26.31 -11.45
C THR A 201 -10.69 -24.98 -12.01
N ASN A 202 -11.53 -24.27 -12.78
CA ASN A 202 -11.17 -23.06 -13.50
C ASN A 202 -11.45 -21.76 -12.73
N THR A 203 -11.93 -21.83 -11.48
CA THR A 203 -12.29 -20.65 -10.70
C THR A 203 -11.54 -20.57 -9.35
N LYS A 204 -10.38 -21.20 -9.25
CA LYS A 204 -9.49 -21.11 -8.10
C LYS A 204 -8.54 -19.92 -8.28
N LEU A 205 -9.08 -18.73 -8.15
CA LEU A 205 -8.42 -17.48 -8.54
C LEU A 205 -7.57 -16.90 -7.38
N GLY A 206 -6.48 -17.58 -7.04
CA GLY A 206 -5.53 -17.09 -6.05
C GLY A 206 -4.53 -16.13 -6.64
N TRP A 207 -4.38 -14.94 -6.02
CA TRP A 207 -3.42 -13.88 -6.43
C TRP A 207 -3.49 -13.51 -7.91
N ILE A 208 -4.70 -13.54 -8.46
CA ILE A 208 -4.99 -13.12 -9.81
C ILE A 208 -4.76 -11.61 -9.97
N GLY A 209 -4.17 -11.15 -11.07
CA GLY A 209 -4.09 -9.73 -11.40
C GLY A 209 -5.42 -9.23 -11.90
N LEU A 210 -6.01 -8.22 -11.27
CA LEU A 210 -7.28 -7.62 -11.69
C LEU A 210 -7.04 -6.39 -12.57
N SER A 211 -7.87 -6.24 -13.63
CA SER A 211 -7.97 -4.96 -14.33
C SER A 211 -8.46 -3.86 -13.39
N PRO A 212 -8.11 -2.58 -13.61
CA PRO A 212 -8.50 -1.49 -12.73
C PRO A 212 -10.01 -1.39 -12.48
N ASP A 213 -10.83 -1.68 -13.46
CA ASP A 213 -12.29 -1.69 -13.36
C ASP A 213 -12.87 -2.96 -12.72
N GLY A 214 -12.03 -3.99 -12.50
CA GLY A 214 -12.43 -5.26 -11.92
C GLY A 214 -13.22 -6.18 -12.84
N SER A 215 -13.28 -5.93 -14.15
CA SER A 215 -13.97 -6.77 -15.11
C SER A 215 -13.16 -7.99 -15.53
N LEU A 216 -11.84 -7.85 -15.62
CA LEU A 216 -10.92 -8.87 -16.10
C LEU A 216 -9.94 -9.32 -15.02
N GLY A 217 -9.54 -10.59 -15.11
CA GLY A 217 -8.50 -11.17 -14.26
C GLY A 217 -7.49 -11.99 -15.05
N LEU A 218 -6.18 -11.77 -14.82
CA LEU A 218 -5.11 -12.57 -15.40
C LEU A 218 -4.53 -13.48 -14.33
N GLY A 219 -4.50 -14.79 -14.55
CA GLY A 219 -3.99 -15.73 -13.55
C GLY A 219 -3.96 -17.17 -13.99
N ASN A 220 -3.59 -18.08 -13.11
CA ASN A 220 -3.36 -19.49 -13.39
C ASN A 220 -4.47 -20.41 -12.86
N ALA A 221 -5.55 -19.91 -12.32
CA ALA A 221 -6.60 -20.71 -11.66
C ALA A 221 -6.05 -21.79 -10.71
N ALA A 222 -4.96 -21.47 -9.99
CA ALA A 222 -4.25 -22.40 -9.14
C ALA A 222 -4.78 -22.39 -7.70
N PRO A 223 -4.78 -23.52 -6.99
CA PRO A 223 -5.02 -23.51 -5.55
C PRO A 223 -3.86 -22.81 -4.82
N LEU A 224 -4.03 -22.67 -3.51
CA LEU A 224 -3.00 -22.14 -2.61
C LEU A 224 -1.60 -22.75 -2.78
N PRO A 225 -0.56 -22.01 -2.35
CA PRO A 225 0.81 -22.48 -2.23
C PRO A 225 0.89 -23.85 -1.53
N GLY A 226 1.64 -24.76 -2.11
CA GLY A 226 1.82 -26.13 -1.61
C GLY A 226 0.92 -27.17 -2.27
N GLY A 227 -0.06 -26.78 -3.07
CA GLY A 227 -0.71 -27.70 -3.98
C GLY A 227 -0.01 -27.67 -5.35
N ALA A 228 0.66 -28.74 -5.73
CA ALA A 228 1.28 -28.84 -7.05
C ALA A 228 0.19 -28.71 -8.13
N ASN A 229 -0.03 -27.52 -8.64
CA ASN A 229 -0.86 -27.33 -9.81
C ASN A 229 0.02 -27.12 -11.04
N THR A 230 0.64 -28.22 -11.44
CA THR A 230 1.59 -28.27 -12.56
C THR A 230 0.91 -28.17 -13.92
N GLY A 231 -0.42 -28.12 -13.99
CA GLY A 231 -1.18 -28.21 -15.23
C GLY A 231 -1.95 -26.96 -15.63
N ALA A 232 -2.16 -26.00 -14.74
CA ALA A 232 -2.93 -24.81 -15.08
C ALA A 232 -2.07 -23.78 -15.83
N THR A 233 -2.42 -23.50 -17.06
CA THR A 233 -1.81 -22.42 -17.85
C THR A 233 -2.45 -21.08 -17.51
N THR A 234 -1.71 -20.02 -17.73
CA THR A 234 -2.23 -18.66 -17.56
C THR A 234 -3.39 -18.40 -18.54
N ALA A 235 -4.46 -17.85 -18.02
CA ALA A 235 -5.61 -17.41 -18.80
C ALA A 235 -6.10 -16.02 -18.33
N LEU A 236 -6.78 -15.34 -19.24
CA LEU A 236 -7.56 -14.15 -18.93
C LEU A 236 -8.98 -14.60 -18.60
N TYR A 237 -9.57 -14.07 -17.55
CA TYR A 237 -10.91 -14.42 -17.06
C TYR A 237 -11.84 -13.22 -17.13
N ASP A 238 -13.08 -13.45 -17.53
CA ASP A 238 -14.20 -12.57 -17.23
C ASP A 238 -14.59 -12.77 -15.76
N LEU A 239 -14.45 -11.74 -14.94
CA LEU A 239 -14.70 -11.84 -13.51
C LEU A 239 -16.18 -11.69 -13.13
N THR A 240 -17.06 -11.46 -14.07
CA THR A 240 -18.51 -11.55 -13.85
C THR A 240 -18.98 -13.00 -13.88
N SER A 241 -18.49 -13.77 -14.84
CA SER A 241 -18.85 -15.19 -14.99
C SER A 241 -17.84 -16.15 -14.35
N GLY A 242 -16.60 -15.72 -14.13
CA GLY A 242 -15.49 -16.60 -13.73
C GLY A 242 -14.95 -17.46 -14.89
N SER A 243 -15.37 -17.21 -16.12
CA SER A 243 -15.00 -18.02 -17.29
C SER A 243 -13.73 -17.51 -17.97
N PRO A 244 -12.87 -18.41 -18.49
CA PRO A 244 -11.72 -18.00 -19.27
C PRO A 244 -12.16 -17.40 -20.61
N LEU A 245 -11.42 -16.38 -21.06
CA LEU A 245 -11.61 -15.68 -22.32
C LEU A 245 -10.56 -16.13 -23.33
N ALA A 246 -10.94 -16.14 -24.61
CA ALA A 246 -10.00 -16.34 -25.70
C ALA A 246 -9.04 -15.14 -25.80
N THR A 247 -7.76 -15.40 -25.94
CA THR A 247 -6.71 -14.39 -26.05
C THR A 247 -5.78 -14.71 -27.21
N THR A 248 -5.08 -13.69 -27.69
CA THR A 248 -3.98 -13.86 -28.66
C THR A 248 -2.66 -13.40 -28.05
N GLY A 249 -1.55 -14.04 -28.42
CA GLY A 249 -0.21 -13.68 -28.01
C GLY A 249 0.22 -14.11 -26.60
N LEU A 250 -0.70 -14.43 -25.69
CA LEU A 250 -0.36 -14.82 -24.31
C LEU A 250 0.26 -16.21 -24.25
N SER A 251 -0.47 -17.24 -24.66
CA SER A 251 -0.08 -18.65 -24.57
C SER A 251 1.11 -19.02 -25.46
N THR A 252 1.37 -18.25 -26.52
CA THR A 252 2.56 -18.42 -27.36
C THR A 252 3.84 -17.91 -26.72
N PHE A 253 3.71 -17.03 -25.71
CA PHE A 253 4.85 -16.42 -25.04
C PHE A 253 5.10 -17.00 -23.65
N VAL A 254 4.07 -17.21 -22.84
CA VAL A 254 4.20 -17.66 -21.45
C VAL A 254 3.20 -18.78 -21.14
N SER A 255 3.69 -19.82 -20.46
CA SER A 255 2.81 -20.88 -19.94
C SER A 255 2.24 -20.49 -18.57
N HIS A 256 3.07 -19.93 -17.70
CA HIS A 256 2.67 -19.55 -16.35
C HIS A 256 3.18 -18.14 -16.05
N ALA A 257 2.25 -17.20 -15.87
CA ALA A 257 2.52 -15.85 -15.39
C ALA A 257 2.31 -15.81 -13.88
N GLY A 258 3.39 -15.70 -13.11
CA GLY A 258 3.30 -15.63 -11.64
C GLY A 258 2.95 -14.23 -11.18
N MET A 259 2.00 -14.11 -10.23
CA MET A 259 1.64 -12.86 -9.55
C MET A 259 1.40 -11.70 -10.53
N PRO A 260 0.52 -11.86 -11.54
CA PRO A 260 0.34 -10.83 -12.55
C PRO A 260 -0.29 -9.56 -11.99
N ALA A 261 0.02 -8.43 -12.63
CA ALA A 261 -0.58 -7.13 -12.34
C ALA A 261 -0.90 -6.38 -13.63
N PHE A 262 -2.00 -5.65 -13.65
CA PHE A 262 -2.33 -4.70 -14.71
C PHE A 262 -1.79 -3.30 -14.36
N SER A 263 -1.44 -2.53 -15.38
CA SER A 263 -1.24 -1.09 -15.24
C SER A 263 -2.57 -0.38 -14.98
N HIS A 264 -2.51 0.80 -14.38
CA HIS A 264 -3.72 1.55 -14.01
C HIS A 264 -4.54 2.06 -15.21
N ASP A 265 -3.96 2.05 -16.40
CA ASP A 265 -4.63 2.36 -17.68
C ASP A 265 -5.05 1.12 -18.46
N THR A 266 -4.90 -0.06 -17.90
CA THR A 266 -5.22 -1.38 -18.49
C THR A 266 -4.39 -1.75 -19.74
N LYS A 267 -3.44 -0.91 -20.18
CA LYS A 267 -2.71 -1.11 -21.45
C LYS A 267 -1.50 -2.04 -21.34
N ARG A 268 -1.12 -2.41 -20.12
CA ARG A 268 0.04 -3.28 -19.86
C ARG A 268 -0.29 -4.28 -18.77
N VAL A 269 0.43 -5.40 -18.82
CA VAL A 269 0.49 -6.38 -17.74
C VAL A 269 1.94 -6.65 -17.40
N ALA A 270 2.21 -6.98 -16.15
CA ALA A 270 3.52 -7.44 -15.72
C ALA A 270 3.37 -8.70 -14.87
N PHE A 271 4.33 -9.60 -14.98
CA PHE A 271 4.28 -10.87 -14.26
C PHE A 271 5.68 -11.47 -14.11
N MET A 272 5.85 -12.31 -13.13
CA MET A 272 7.01 -13.19 -13.07
C MET A 272 6.88 -14.23 -14.18
N PHE A 273 7.89 -14.28 -15.04
CA PHE A 273 7.91 -15.18 -16.19
C PHE A 273 8.35 -16.58 -15.73
N TYR A 274 7.55 -17.55 -16.13
CA TYR A 274 7.76 -18.92 -15.81
C TYR A 274 7.48 -19.83 -17.02
N SER A 275 8.46 -20.59 -17.45
CA SER A 275 8.36 -21.44 -18.65
C SER A 275 8.31 -22.92 -18.34
N GLY A 276 8.65 -23.31 -17.11
CA GLY A 276 8.75 -24.72 -16.68
C GLY A 276 7.56 -25.22 -15.87
N PRO A 277 7.57 -26.49 -15.46
CA PRO A 277 6.60 -27.03 -14.52
C PRO A 277 6.81 -26.43 -13.12
N GLY A 278 5.75 -26.26 -12.38
CA GLY A 278 5.76 -25.73 -11.02
C GLY A 278 4.59 -24.81 -10.73
N ASP A 279 4.52 -24.28 -9.54
CA ASP A 279 3.46 -23.36 -9.15
C ASP A 279 3.88 -21.91 -9.39
N ALA A 280 3.47 -21.35 -10.51
CA ALA A 280 3.72 -19.96 -10.86
C ALA A 280 2.90 -18.95 -10.01
N THR A 281 1.92 -19.42 -9.28
CA THR A 281 1.11 -18.57 -8.39
C THR A 281 1.96 -18.03 -7.24
N ILE A 282 2.86 -18.84 -6.72
CA ILE A 282 3.77 -18.52 -5.62
C ILE A 282 5.22 -18.32 -6.06
N GLY A 283 5.49 -18.39 -7.35
CA GLY A 283 6.84 -18.21 -7.86
C GLY A 283 7.76 -19.42 -7.73
N ALA A 284 7.21 -20.63 -7.68
CA ALA A 284 8.01 -21.86 -7.69
C ALA A 284 8.77 -22.04 -9.01
N GLY A 285 9.79 -22.86 -9.02
CA GLY A 285 10.59 -23.19 -10.19
C GLY A 285 11.67 -22.18 -10.53
N ASP A 286 11.85 -21.88 -11.82
CA ASP A 286 12.94 -21.04 -12.33
C ASP A 286 12.62 -19.54 -12.47
N GLY A 287 11.43 -19.09 -12.05
CA GLY A 287 10.88 -17.75 -12.21
C GLY A 287 11.79 -16.59 -11.74
N LYS A 288 12.92 -16.37 -12.43
CA LYS A 288 13.91 -15.33 -12.10
C LYS A 288 13.81 -14.08 -12.97
N LYS A 289 12.75 -13.99 -13.78
CA LYS A 289 12.55 -12.90 -14.73
C LYS A 289 11.22 -12.21 -14.46
N LEU A 290 11.22 -10.90 -14.56
CA LEU A 290 10.01 -10.08 -14.61
C LEU A 290 9.81 -9.60 -16.04
N VAL A 291 8.63 -9.84 -16.57
CA VAL A 291 8.27 -9.47 -17.93
C VAL A 291 7.06 -8.54 -17.90
N SER A 292 7.04 -7.57 -18.80
CA SER A 292 5.87 -6.75 -19.12
C SER A 292 5.42 -7.02 -20.54
N MET A 293 4.11 -6.96 -20.79
CA MET A 293 3.51 -7.05 -22.12
C MET A 293 2.50 -5.93 -22.32
N SER A 294 2.34 -5.47 -23.56
CA SER A 294 1.20 -4.64 -23.95
C SER A 294 -0.07 -5.48 -23.95
N PHE A 295 -1.18 -4.90 -23.55
CA PHE A 295 -2.50 -5.51 -23.54
C PHE A 295 -3.50 -4.60 -24.23
N ASP A 296 -4.25 -5.14 -25.16
CA ASP A 296 -5.39 -4.49 -25.82
C ASP A 296 -6.67 -5.08 -25.24
N GLU A 297 -7.39 -4.28 -24.49
CA GLU A 297 -8.60 -4.70 -23.81
C GLU A 297 -9.74 -5.03 -24.78
N THR A 298 -9.82 -4.38 -25.93
CA THR A 298 -10.89 -4.60 -26.93
C THR A 298 -10.74 -5.96 -27.61
N THR A 299 -9.53 -6.26 -28.08
CA THR A 299 -9.23 -7.48 -28.83
C THR A 299 -8.75 -8.64 -27.94
N LYS A 300 -8.51 -8.40 -26.65
CA LYS A 300 -7.90 -9.33 -25.70
C LYS A 300 -6.53 -9.85 -26.19
N ALA A 301 -5.78 -8.99 -26.88
CA ALA A 301 -4.48 -9.31 -27.44
C ALA A 301 -3.33 -8.89 -26.51
N PHE A 302 -2.37 -9.81 -26.34
CA PHE A 302 -1.11 -9.55 -25.63
C PHE A 302 0.01 -9.45 -26.66
N SER A 303 0.86 -8.44 -26.55
CA SER A 303 1.94 -8.17 -27.50
C SER A 303 3.14 -7.53 -26.84
N ASN A 304 4.22 -7.37 -27.60
CA ASN A 304 5.43 -6.65 -27.19
C ASN A 304 6.00 -7.14 -25.86
N PRO A 305 6.29 -8.44 -25.66
CA PRO A 305 6.88 -8.94 -24.44
C PRO A 305 8.24 -8.29 -24.21
N LYS A 306 8.47 -7.81 -23.00
CA LYS A 306 9.69 -7.13 -22.60
C LYS A 306 10.22 -7.65 -21.28
N LEU A 307 11.48 -8.03 -21.28
CA LEU A 307 12.20 -8.35 -20.04
C LEU A 307 12.50 -7.04 -19.30
N VAL A 308 11.90 -6.86 -18.14
CA VAL A 308 12.07 -5.64 -17.32
C VAL A 308 12.93 -5.87 -16.08
N TYR A 309 13.18 -7.12 -15.72
CA TYR A 309 14.16 -7.50 -14.70
C TYR A 309 14.62 -8.95 -14.90
N SER A 310 15.92 -9.17 -14.66
CA SER A 310 16.53 -10.51 -14.55
C SER A 310 17.68 -10.43 -13.56
N GLY A 311 17.67 -11.26 -12.53
CA GLY A 311 18.68 -11.21 -11.47
C GLY A 311 18.89 -12.55 -10.78
N ALA A 312 19.75 -12.56 -9.75
CA ALA A 312 20.04 -13.74 -8.96
C ALA A 312 18.83 -14.20 -8.13
N HIS A 313 18.03 -13.24 -7.67
CA HIS A 313 16.85 -13.44 -6.84
C HIS A 313 15.57 -13.40 -7.67
N ARG A 314 14.56 -14.18 -7.25
CA ARG A 314 13.26 -14.19 -7.91
C ARG A 314 12.55 -12.86 -7.72
N PRO A 315 12.09 -12.17 -8.79
CA PRO A 315 11.18 -11.03 -8.67
C PRO A 315 9.74 -11.54 -8.50
N GLY A 316 8.95 -10.85 -7.69
CA GLY A 316 7.52 -11.14 -7.53
C GLY A 316 6.73 -9.92 -7.09
N TRP A 317 5.42 -10.04 -7.06
CA TRP A 317 4.52 -8.99 -6.61
C TRP A 317 4.73 -7.67 -7.35
N PRO A 318 4.75 -7.65 -8.70
CA PRO A 318 4.88 -6.40 -9.43
C PRO A 318 3.65 -5.51 -9.22
N SER A 319 3.89 -4.21 -9.18
CA SER A 319 2.84 -3.19 -9.13
C SER A 319 3.30 -1.97 -9.90
N PHE A 320 2.48 -1.51 -10.85
CA PHE A 320 2.83 -0.35 -11.68
C PHE A 320 2.76 0.95 -10.89
N LEU A 321 3.64 1.88 -11.21
CA LEU A 321 3.49 3.28 -10.82
C LEU A 321 2.26 3.90 -11.52
N PRO A 322 1.71 5.02 -11.00
CA PRO A 322 0.51 5.64 -11.58
C PRO A 322 0.61 5.95 -13.08
N SER A 323 1.80 6.29 -13.58
CA SER A 323 2.05 6.54 -15.01
C SER A 323 2.07 5.27 -15.87
N GLY A 324 2.22 4.08 -15.25
CA GLY A 324 2.43 2.82 -15.97
C GLY A 324 3.84 2.66 -16.56
N GLU A 325 4.74 3.62 -16.38
CA GLU A 325 6.07 3.62 -16.99
C GLU A 325 7.13 2.88 -16.17
N ALA A 326 6.85 2.61 -14.92
CA ALA A 326 7.73 1.87 -14.03
C ALA A 326 6.94 0.91 -13.13
N LEU A 327 7.66 -0.01 -12.52
CA LEU A 327 7.15 -1.05 -11.65
C LEU A 327 7.92 -1.06 -10.33
N VAL A 328 7.21 -1.24 -9.24
CA VAL A 328 7.78 -1.67 -7.96
C VAL A 328 7.53 -3.16 -7.81
N PHE A 329 8.48 -3.89 -7.27
CA PHE A 329 8.38 -5.33 -7.06
C PHE A 329 9.24 -5.77 -5.88
N GLN A 330 9.01 -6.99 -5.40
CA GLN A 330 9.86 -7.65 -4.41
C GLN A 330 10.89 -8.54 -5.10
N THR A 331 12.12 -8.61 -4.58
CA THR A 331 13.01 -9.73 -4.83
C THR A 331 13.06 -10.63 -3.60
N GLU A 332 13.00 -11.95 -3.81
CA GLU A 332 13.18 -12.94 -2.77
C GLU A 332 14.66 -13.20 -2.54
N VAL A 333 15.21 -12.60 -1.48
CA VAL A 333 16.61 -12.78 -1.11
C VAL A 333 16.87 -14.18 -0.54
N LYS A 334 15.90 -14.68 0.24
CA LYS A 334 15.96 -16.00 0.86
C LYS A 334 14.54 -16.55 1.02
N ALA A 335 14.33 -17.78 0.57
CA ALA A 335 13.13 -18.54 0.90
C ALA A 335 13.08 -18.87 2.40
N ASN A 336 11.92 -19.20 2.93
CA ASN A 336 11.79 -19.64 4.32
C ASN A 336 12.41 -21.02 4.55
N SER A 337 12.45 -21.44 5.82
CA SER A 337 13.02 -22.76 6.21
C SER A 337 12.26 -23.96 5.62
N SER A 338 11.03 -23.77 5.18
CA SER A 338 10.21 -24.79 4.50
C SER A 338 10.35 -24.75 2.97
N ASN A 339 11.25 -23.92 2.42
CA ASN A 339 11.42 -23.67 0.99
C ASN A 339 10.14 -23.16 0.28
N GLU A 340 9.25 -22.49 1.03
CA GLU A 340 8.13 -21.78 0.44
C GLU A 340 8.63 -20.46 -0.12
N PHE A 341 8.34 -20.20 -1.39
CA PHE A 341 8.75 -18.96 -2.05
C PHE A 341 7.79 -17.82 -1.72
N PHE A 342 8.34 -16.60 -1.66
CA PHE A 342 7.61 -15.39 -1.29
C PHE A 342 6.84 -15.48 0.03
N ALA A 343 7.23 -16.40 0.89
CA ALA A 343 6.72 -16.45 2.24
C ALA A 343 7.18 -15.21 3.03
N THR A 344 6.40 -14.84 4.02
CA THR A 344 6.70 -13.69 4.91
C THR A 344 7.00 -14.17 6.33
N ARG A 345 7.44 -15.43 6.50
CA ARG A 345 7.62 -16.13 7.76
C ARG A 345 8.81 -17.10 7.70
N TYR A 346 9.18 -17.69 8.83
CA TYR A 346 10.21 -18.73 8.94
C TYR A 346 11.57 -18.36 8.36
N GLY A 347 12.02 -17.13 8.61
CA GLY A 347 13.32 -16.64 8.17
C GLY A 347 13.41 -16.28 6.69
N ALA A 348 12.26 -16.12 6.01
CA ALA A 348 12.22 -15.57 4.67
C ALA A 348 12.75 -14.13 4.64
N GLN A 349 13.46 -13.77 3.58
CA GLN A 349 14.02 -12.44 3.38
C GLN A 349 13.64 -11.90 1.99
N GLY A 350 13.24 -10.63 1.95
CA GLY A 350 12.85 -9.92 0.74
C GLY A 350 13.27 -8.46 0.77
N GLU A 351 13.51 -7.90 -0.39
CA GLU A 351 13.83 -6.50 -0.63
C GLU A 351 12.90 -5.90 -1.67
N LEU A 352 12.62 -4.62 -1.55
CA LEU A 352 11.85 -3.86 -2.54
C LEU A 352 12.79 -3.29 -3.61
N TRP A 353 12.35 -3.40 -4.85
CA TRP A 353 13.03 -2.92 -6.04
C TRP A 353 12.06 -2.17 -6.93
N TRP A 354 12.58 -1.37 -7.84
CA TRP A 354 11.83 -0.81 -8.94
C TRP A 354 12.56 -1.00 -10.27
N THR A 355 11.83 -0.90 -11.37
CA THR A 355 12.39 -0.98 -12.71
C THR A 355 11.60 -0.07 -13.66
N ASP A 356 12.32 0.57 -14.56
CA ASP A 356 11.72 1.24 -15.71
C ASP A 356 11.14 0.19 -16.68
N ALA A 357 9.86 0.32 -17.00
CA ALA A 357 9.15 -0.66 -17.85
C ALA A 357 9.56 -0.57 -19.33
N ALA A 358 10.19 0.53 -19.75
CA ALA A 358 10.65 0.74 -21.11
C ALA A 358 12.08 0.24 -21.33
N THR A 359 12.98 0.43 -20.40
CA THR A 359 14.40 0.08 -20.53
C THR A 359 14.79 -1.20 -19.80
N GLY A 360 14.05 -1.58 -18.74
CA GLY A 360 14.43 -2.64 -17.83
C GLY A 360 15.56 -2.23 -16.87
N THR A 361 15.87 -0.93 -16.80
CA THR A 361 16.85 -0.40 -15.84
C THR A 361 16.25 -0.47 -14.43
N ALA A 362 16.84 -1.32 -13.59
CA ALA A 362 16.33 -1.59 -12.25
C ALA A 362 17.27 -1.08 -11.16
N ALA A 363 16.69 -0.66 -10.04
CA ALA A 363 17.44 -0.32 -8.84
C ALA A 363 16.69 -0.79 -7.59
N ARG A 364 17.44 -1.02 -6.52
CA ARG A 364 16.88 -1.34 -5.20
C ARG A 364 16.33 -0.07 -4.57
N LEU A 365 15.17 -0.19 -3.91
CA LEU A 365 14.57 0.88 -3.11
C LEU A 365 15.25 0.91 -1.72
N ASP A 366 16.51 1.33 -1.70
CA ASP A 366 17.35 1.24 -0.49
C ASP A 366 16.72 1.96 0.69
N ARG A 367 16.23 3.20 0.49
CA ARG A 367 15.66 3.97 1.60
C ARG A 367 14.36 3.36 2.12
N ALA A 368 13.49 2.84 1.25
CA ALA A 368 12.30 2.11 1.69
C ALA A 368 12.66 0.80 2.42
N ASN A 369 13.74 0.14 2.01
CA ASN A 369 14.24 -1.07 2.67
C ASN A 369 14.95 -0.79 4.02
N GLY A 370 15.29 0.43 4.35
CA GLY A 370 15.96 0.76 5.62
C GLY A 370 17.45 1.06 5.49
N LYS A 371 17.91 1.44 4.28
CA LYS A 371 19.31 1.78 4.00
C LYS A 371 19.39 3.19 3.40
N ASP A 372 20.48 3.91 3.65
CA ASP A 372 20.85 5.11 2.90
C ASP A 372 22.26 4.92 2.36
N SER A 373 22.44 5.09 1.06
CA SER A 373 23.74 4.89 0.38
C SER A 373 24.38 3.52 0.69
N GLY A 374 23.55 2.47 0.77
CA GLY A 374 23.97 1.10 1.06
C GLY A 374 24.19 0.76 2.54
N VAL A 375 24.13 1.76 3.43
CA VAL A 375 24.30 1.58 4.88
C VAL A 375 22.93 1.53 5.56
N SER A 376 22.72 0.56 6.47
CA SER A 376 21.51 0.51 7.27
C SER A 376 21.40 1.73 8.19
N TYR A 377 20.25 2.41 8.15
CA TYR A 377 19.89 3.41 9.16
C TYR A 377 19.02 2.82 10.27
N LEU A 378 18.63 1.54 10.15
CA LEU A 378 17.95 0.83 11.23
C LEU A 378 18.97 0.53 12.33
N PRO A 379 18.69 0.86 13.59
CA PRO A 379 19.61 0.61 14.69
C PRO A 379 19.77 -0.90 14.91
N VAL A 380 20.96 -1.32 15.26
CA VAL A 380 21.27 -2.70 15.68
C VAL A 380 21.41 -2.75 17.20
N GLY A 381 20.79 -3.72 17.83
CA GLY A 381 20.81 -3.85 19.29
C GLY A 381 19.88 -4.96 19.75
N PRO A 382 19.57 -5.07 21.02
CA PRO A 382 18.62 -6.06 21.50
C PRO A 382 17.29 -5.95 20.72
N GLY A 383 16.92 -7.02 20.01
CA GLY A 383 15.72 -7.13 19.19
C GLY A 383 15.74 -6.42 17.84
N ASN A 384 16.83 -5.76 17.47
CA ASN A 384 17.05 -5.27 16.11
C ASN A 384 18.27 -5.95 15.53
N HIS A 385 18.18 -6.40 14.30
CA HIS A 385 19.23 -7.14 13.65
C HIS A 385 19.69 -6.42 12.38
N ALA A 386 20.93 -6.66 11.97
CA ALA A 386 21.50 -6.03 10.79
C ALA A 386 20.75 -6.38 9.48
N ASP A 387 20.03 -7.50 9.46
CA ASP A 387 19.22 -7.96 8.34
C ASP A 387 17.74 -7.53 8.39
N ASP A 388 17.32 -6.68 9.32
CA ASP A 388 15.97 -6.09 9.34
C ASP A 388 15.65 -5.35 8.03
N THR A 389 16.66 -4.86 7.32
CA THR A 389 16.53 -4.28 5.98
C THR A 389 16.11 -5.27 4.90
N LEU A 390 16.13 -6.57 5.20
CA LEU A 390 15.69 -7.66 4.32
C LEU A 390 14.29 -8.20 4.66
N LEU A 391 13.57 -7.56 5.56
CA LEU A 391 12.25 -8.00 6.01
C LEU A 391 11.11 -7.18 5.38
N ASN A 392 11.18 -6.97 4.05
CA ASN A 392 10.22 -6.16 3.29
C ASN A 392 9.61 -6.96 2.14
N TYR A 393 8.27 -6.97 2.04
CA TYR A 393 7.54 -7.92 1.21
C TYR A 393 6.31 -7.29 0.57
N GLU A 394 5.82 -7.89 -0.53
CA GLU A 394 4.50 -7.72 -1.11
C GLU A 394 4.11 -6.25 -1.37
N PRO A 395 4.90 -5.46 -2.13
CA PRO A 395 4.58 -4.07 -2.38
C PRO A 395 3.36 -3.89 -3.29
N THR A 396 2.61 -2.81 -3.06
CA THR A 396 1.56 -2.34 -3.96
C THR A 396 1.60 -0.82 -4.03
N VAL A 397 1.56 -0.28 -5.24
CA VAL A 397 1.60 1.16 -5.48
C VAL A 397 0.18 1.71 -5.50
N GLY A 398 -0.04 2.86 -4.89
CA GLY A 398 -1.29 3.61 -5.02
C GLY A 398 -1.54 4.02 -6.46
N PRO A 399 -2.78 3.91 -6.97
CA PRO A 399 -3.09 4.13 -8.39
C PRO A 399 -2.98 5.59 -8.84
N VAL A 400 -2.88 6.53 -7.91
CA VAL A 400 -2.70 7.96 -8.20
C VAL A 400 -1.57 8.56 -7.38
N ALA A 401 -0.82 9.45 -8.02
CA ALA A 401 0.16 10.27 -7.33
C ALA A 401 -0.54 11.32 -6.45
N SER A 402 0.07 11.65 -5.33
CA SER A 402 -0.43 12.68 -4.43
C SER A 402 0.70 13.45 -3.79
N GLY A 403 0.58 14.78 -3.74
CA GLY A 403 1.57 15.66 -3.13
C GLY A 403 2.94 15.65 -3.80
N GLY A 404 3.02 15.25 -5.09
CA GLY A 404 4.26 15.14 -5.86
C GLY A 404 4.93 13.77 -5.82
N TYR A 405 4.33 12.79 -5.14
CA TYR A 405 4.89 11.44 -4.96
C TYR A 405 3.94 10.35 -5.43
N ALA A 406 4.48 9.23 -5.90
CA ALA A 406 3.79 7.96 -5.82
C ALA A 406 3.97 7.37 -4.42
N TRP A 407 3.04 6.53 -3.99
CA TRP A 407 3.04 5.94 -2.66
C TRP A 407 2.98 4.43 -2.75
N VAL A 408 3.87 3.77 -2.03
CA VAL A 408 3.95 2.31 -1.99
C VAL A 408 3.57 1.84 -0.60
N VAL A 409 2.55 0.99 -0.49
CA VAL A 409 2.28 0.20 0.71
C VAL A 409 2.96 -1.15 0.57
N PHE A 410 3.58 -1.62 1.62
CA PHE A 410 4.24 -2.93 1.66
C PHE A 410 4.19 -3.52 3.05
N LEU A 411 4.43 -4.81 3.13
CA LEU A 411 4.57 -5.52 4.39
C LEU A 411 6.00 -5.41 4.89
N SER A 412 6.19 -5.13 6.17
CA SER A 412 7.50 -5.27 6.80
C SER A 412 7.41 -5.91 8.18
N ARG A 413 8.46 -6.67 8.52
CA ARG A 413 8.68 -7.23 9.87
C ARG A 413 9.83 -6.57 10.59
N ARG A 414 10.29 -5.39 10.11
CA ARG A 414 11.31 -4.61 10.82
C ARG A 414 10.82 -4.25 12.22
N MET A 415 11.73 -4.29 13.18
CA MET A 415 11.41 -4.12 14.59
C MET A 415 11.38 -2.65 14.99
N TYR A 416 12.35 -1.86 14.55
CA TYR A 416 12.42 -0.45 14.88
C TYR A 416 11.36 0.36 14.12
N GLY A 417 10.62 1.20 14.86
CA GLY A 417 9.49 1.95 14.32
C GLY A 417 8.15 1.17 14.27
N ASN A 418 8.17 -0.12 14.58
CA ASN A 418 6.94 -0.90 14.73
C ASN A 418 6.24 -0.49 16.03
N VAL A 419 4.95 -0.16 15.95
CA VAL A 419 4.19 0.33 17.11
C VAL A 419 3.41 -0.78 17.84
N ALA A 420 3.68 -2.04 17.55
CA ALA A 420 3.09 -3.14 18.32
C ALA A 420 3.40 -2.98 19.81
N THR A 421 2.37 -3.11 20.66
CA THR A 421 2.49 -2.90 22.11
C THR A 421 2.90 -4.15 22.87
N ILE A 422 2.77 -5.31 22.24
CA ILE A 422 3.36 -6.55 22.76
C ILE A 422 4.84 -6.52 22.41
N ASP A 423 5.64 -7.10 23.28
CA ASP A 423 7.05 -7.32 23.06
C ASP A 423 7.28 -7.87 21.62
N PRO A 424 7.82 -7.04 20.72
CA PRO A 424 8.00 -7.42 19.33
C PRO A 424 8.99 -8.59 19.16
N TRP A 425 9.84 -8.87 20.17
CA TRP A 425 10.79 -9.96 20.18
C TRP A 425 10.15 -11.32 20.06
N HIS A 426 8.94 -11.50 20.59
CA HIS A 426 8.19 -12.75 20.45
C HIS A 426 7.65 -13.02 19.04
N SER A 427 7.81 -12.08 18.14
CA SER A 427 7.36 -12.19 16.75
C SER A 427 8.52 -12.12 15.75
N ASP A 428 9.77 -12.15 16.20
CA ASP A 428 10.91 -12.17 15.31
C ASP A 428 10.91 -13.49 14.50
N PRO A 429 10.84 -13.42 13.16
CA PRO A 429 10.78 -14.61 12.31
C PRO A 429 12.04 -15.49 12.39
N ARG A 430 13.12 -14.98 12.98
CA ARG A 430 14.36 -15.70 13.17
C ARG A 430 14.37 -16.55 14.42
N GLU A 431 13.56 -16.19 15.41
CA GLU A 431 13.58 -16.80 16.74
C GLU A 431 12.29 -17.54 17.08
N HIS A 432 11.18 -17.20 16.45
CA HIS A 432 9.86 -17.68 16.84
C HIS A 432 9.02 -18.18 15.66
N ASP A 433 8.21 -19.20 15.92
CA ASP A 433 7.19 -19.66 14.99
C ASP A 433 6.12 -18.59 14.78
N LEU A 434 6.02 -18.11 13.55
CA LEU A 434 5.11 -17.04 13.18
C LEU A 434 3.65 -17.46 13.00
N PHE A 435 3.31 -18.74 13.10
CA PHE A 435 1.93 -19.15 13.29
C PHE A 435 1.39 -18.73 14.65
N ALA A 436 2.28 -18.71 15.66
CA ALA A 436 1.92 -18.33 17.01
C ALA A 436 2.12 -16.83 17.28
N ASN A 437 2.99 -16.15 16.54
CA ASN A 437 3.46 -14.80 16.83
C ASN A 437 3.50 -13.93 15.57
N ILE A 438 2.39 -13.30 15.24
CA ILE A 438 2.19 -12.57 13.98
C ILE A 438 2.30 -11.05 14.12
N THR A 439 2.47 -10.52 15.32
CA THR A 439 2.30 -9.11 15.66
C THR A 439 3.28 -8.14 14.99
N THR A 440 4.47 -8.60 14.60
CA THR A 440 5.44 -7.74 13.86
C THR A 440 5.09 -7.55 12.39
N LYS A 441 4.17 -8.32 11.85
CA LYS A 441 3.76 -8.29 10.46
C LYS A 441 2.84 -7.11 10.20
N LYS A 442 3.37 -5.98 9.75
CA LYS A 442 2.64 -4.70 9.62
C LYS A 442 2.80 -4.06 8.26
N LEU A 443 1.83 -3.23 7.91
CA LEU A 443 1.87 -2.40 6.71
C LEU A 443 2.68 -1.14 6.95
N TRP A 444 3.56 -0.84 6.01
CA TRP A 444 4.40 0.34 5.96
C TRP A 444 4.18 1.07 4.65
N VAL A 445 4.44 2.36 4.64
CA VAL A 445 4.27 3.21 3.45
C VAL A 445 5.55 3.97 3.19
N ALA A 446 5.95 4.03 1.92
CA ALA A 446 7.06 4.86 1.46
C ALA A 446 6.63 5.75 0.31
N ALA A 447 7.17 6.96 0.26
CA ALA A 447 7.06 7.84 -0.89
C ALA A 447 8.09 7.45 -1.96
N ILE A 448 7.72 7.62 -3.23
CA ILE A 448 8.56 7.43 -4.41
C ILE A 448 8.60 8.74 -5.19
N ASP A 449 9.79 9.26 -5.45
CA ASP A 449 10.02 10.43 -6.29
C ASP A 449 9.78 10.07 -7.76
N LEU A 450 8.77 10.68 -8.36
CA LEU A 450 8.42 10.44 -9.76
C LEU A 450 9.39 11.09 -10.76
N SER A 451 10.26 11.98 -10.29
CA SER A 451 11.26 12.67 -11.12
C SER A 451 12.63 11.98 -11.08
N ALA A 452 12.78 10.94 -10.27
CA ALA A 452 14.06 10.25 -10.12
C ALA A 452 14.48 9.55 -11.42
N PRO A 453 15.76 9.66 -11.82
CA PRO A 453 16.24 8.99 -13.02
C PRO A 453 16.24 7.47 -12.87
N ALA A 454 16.00 6.77 -13.98
CA ALA A 454 16.07 5.32 -14.03
C ALA A 454 17.43 4.81 -13.52
N GLY A 455 17.43 3.75 -12.72
CA GLY A 455 18.62 3.17 -12.11
C GLY A 455 19.11 3.85 -10.82
N SER A 456 18.47 4.95 -10.37
CA SER A 456 18.68 5.51 -9.04
C SER A 456 17.63 5.00 -8.04
N ASP A 457 17.88 5.16 -6.75
CA ASP A 457 16.87 4.90 -5.71
C ASP A 457 15.90 6.09 -5.58
N PRO A 458 14.62 5.97 -6.02
CA PRO A 458 13.63 7.04 -5.92
C PRO A 458 12.90 7.06 -4.56
N SER A 459 13.17 6.10 -3.68
CA SER A 459 12.39 5.92 -2.47
C SER A 459 12.84 6.84 -1.33
N PHE A 460 11.95 7.02 -0.36
CA PHE A 460 12.22 7.66 0.91
C PHE A 460 12.05 6.65 2.06
N PRO A 461 12.61 6.95 3.25
CA PRO A 461 12.37 6.12 4.42
C PRO A 461 10.88 5.91 4.69
N ALA A 462 10.51 4.66 4.95
CA ALA A 462 9.13 4.28 5.15
C ALA A 462 8.64 4.65 6.55
N PHE A 463 7.33 4.84 6.68
CA PHE A 463 6.66 4.99 7.96
C PHE A 463 5.64 3.86 8.17
N TYR A 464 5.39 3.53 9.43
CA TYR A 464 4.33 2.63 9.84
C TYR A 464 2.98 3.24 9.45
N LEU A 465 2.11 2.49 8.76
CA LEU A 465 0.75 2.96 8.45
C LEU A 465 -0.08 2.96 9.73
N PRO A 466 -0.52 4.11 10.25
CA PRO A 466 -1.29 4.17 11.49
C PRO A 466 -2.67 3.54 11.36
N GLY A 467 -3.33 3.26 12.49
CA GLY A 467 -4.70 2.74 12.54
C GLY A 467 -4.81 1.22 12.36
N GLN A 468 -3.72 0.50 12.17
CA GLN A 468 -3.71 -0.97 12.15
C GLN A 468 -3.90 -1.54 13.56
N GLU A 469 -4.56 -2.70 13.65
CA GLU A 469 -4.66 -3.43 14.92
C GLU A 469 -3.26 -3.85 15.42
N LEU A 470 -2.97 -3.56 16.67
CA LEU A 470 -1.63 -3.77 17.25
C LEU A 470 -1.27 -5.25 17.37
N LEU A 471 -2.25 -6.10 17.66
CA LEU A 471 -2.05 -7.52 17.96
C LEU A 471 -2.23 -8.45 16.75
N ALA A 472 -2.82 -7.96 15.67
CA ALA A 472 -3.01 -8.72 14.44
C ALA A 472 -1.77 -8.65 13.54
N GLY A 473 -1.50 -9.71 12.80
CA GLY A 473 -0.51 -9.73 11.72
C GLY A 473 -1.17 -9.47 10.38
N ASN A 474 -0.63 -8.54 9.61
CA ASN A 474 -1.18 -8.14 8.33
C ASN A 474 -0.37 -8.69 7.16
N ALA A 475 -0.98 -8.91 6.02
CA ALA A 475 -0.34 -9.33 4.79
C ALA A 475 -0.91 -8.50 3.64
N ARG A 476 -0.19 -8.47 2.58
CA ARG A 476 -0.39 -7.74 1.34
C ARG A 476 -1.50 -6.68 1.36
N GLY A 477 -1.10 -5.42 1.38
CA GLY A 477 -2.01 -4.31 1.20
C GLY A 477 -2.23 -4.02 -0.29
N TYR A 478 -3.47 -3.92 -0.73
CA TYR A 478 -3.83 -3.40 -2.03
C TYR A 478 -4.32 -1.97 -1.87
N TRP A 479 -3.59 -1.03 -2.45
CA TRP A 479 -3.99 0.36 -2.44
C TRP A 479 -4.86 0.65 -3.65
N VAL A 480 -6.09 1.08 -3.41
CA VAL A 480 -7.07 1.29 -4.47
C VAL A 480 -7.74 2.65 -4.32
N MET A 481 -8.23 3.19 -5.41
CA MET A 481 -9.09 4.38 -5.35
C MET A 481 -10.43 4.01 -4.73
N ASP A 482 -10.95 4.87 -3.87
CA ASP A 482 -12.36 4.76 -3.50
C ASP A 482 -13.20 5.05 -4.75
N PRO A 483 -14.27 4.29 -4.98
CA PRO A 483 -15.25 4.67 -6.00
C PRO A 483 -15.72 6.09 -5.73
N CYS A 484 -15.64 6.95 -6.74
CA CYS A 484 -16.10 8.32 -6.57
C CYS A 484 -17.61 8.34 -6.30
N LYS A 485 -18.03 9.29 -5.49
CA LYS A 485 -19.44 9.51 -5.17
C LYS A 485 -20.15 10.22 -6.31
N ALA A 486 -21.33 9.74 -6.67
CA ALA A 486 -22.18 10.36 -7.68
C ALA A 486 -22.64 11.77 -7.25
N ASP A 487 -23.00 12.60 -8.22
CA ASP A 487 -23.59 13.92 -7.97
C ASP A 487 -24.80 13.80 -7.02
N GLY A 488 -24.91 14.74 -6.09
CA GLY A 488 -25.94 14.72 -5.04
C GLY A 488 -25.61 13.90 -3.79
N SER A 489 -24.58 13.05 -3.81
CA SER A 489 -24.14 12.31 -2.64
C SER A 489 -23.44 13.25 -1.64
N THR A 490 -23.58 12.99 -0.34
CA THR A 490 -22.87 13.74 0.69
C THR A 490 -21.35 13.54 0.58
N CYS A 491 -20.60 14.61 0.73
CA CYS A 491 -19.14 14.61 0.62
C CYS A 491 -18.50 15.46 1.73
N SER A 492 -17.21 15.25 1.94
CA SER A 492 -16.37 16.09 2.82
C SER A 492 -15.31 16.85 2.02
N SER A 493 -14.99 16.38 0.82
CA SER A 493 -14.05 17.04 -0.10
C SER A 493 -14.39 16.74 -1.55
N GLY A 494 -13.90 17.57 -2.47
CA GLY A 494 -14.09 17.37 -3.92
C GLY A 494 -13.47 16.07 -4.44
N ASP A 495 -12.44 15.58 -3.77
CA ASP A 495 -11.74 14.34 -4.14
C ASP A 495 -12.62 13.07 -4.01
N GLU A 496 -13.69 13.14 -3.23
CA GLU A 496 -14.63 12.04 -3.08
C GLU A 496 -15.66 11.99 -4.22
N CYS A 497 -15.79 13.03 -5.00
CA CYS A 497 -16.84 13.22 -5.98
C CYS A 497 -16.38 12.87 -7.40
N CYS A 498 -17.22 12.17 -8.17
CA CYS A 498 -16.93 11.87 -9.58
C CYS A 498 -16.77 13.15 -10.43
N GLY A 499 -17.51 14.20 -10.07
CA GLY A 499 -17.37 15.52 -10.69
C GLY A 499 -16.19 16.35 -10.17
N GLY A 500 -15.44 15.85 -9.17
CA GLY A 500 -14.31 16.55 -8.56
C GLY A 500 -14.67 17.72 -7.64
N TYR A 501 -15.96 17.95 -7.36
CA TYR A 501 -16.44 19.07 -6.55
C TYR A 501 -17.33 18.62 -5.41
N CYS A 502 -17.01 19.10 -4.20
CA CYS A 502 -17.86 18.99 -3.02
C CYS A 502 -18.31 20.42 -2.70
N GLN A 503 -19.57 20.70 -2.88
CA GLN A 503 -20.16 22.04 -2.72
C GLN A 503 -21.28 22.02 -1.71
N GLN A 504 -21.51 23.15 -1.05
CA GLN A 504 -22.62 23.28 -0.14
C GLN A 504 -23.93 23.37 -0.94
N ASP A 505 -24.87 22.49 -0.63
CA ASP A 505 -26.23 22.54 -1.17
C ASP A 505 -26.91 23.80 -0.65
N PRO A 506 -27.36 24.71 -1.53
CA PRO A 506 -27.95 26.00 -1.11
C PRO A 506 -29.27 25.86 -0.35
N GLN A 507 -29.95 24.73 -0.46
CA GLN A 507 -31.26 24.50 0.18
C GLN A 507 -31.10 23.80 1.53
N THR A 508 -30.19 22.86 1.65
CA THR A 508 -30.02 22.06 2.86
C THR A 508 -28.80 22.44 3.70
N GLY A 509 -27.87 23.21 3.13
CA GLY A 509 -26.60 23.55 3.75
C GLY A 509 -25.62 22.36 3.85
N ALA A 510 -26.00 21.16 3.40
CA ALA A 510 -25.16 19.97 3.40
C ALA A 510 -24.10 20.04 2.29
N LEU A 511 -22.92 19.47 2.56
CA LEU A 511 -21.90 19.31 1.53
C LEU A 511 -22.28 18.13 0.62
N THR A 512 -22.46 18.38 -0.67
CA THR A 512 -22.84 17.37 -1.67
C THR A 512 -21.95 17.42 -2.90
N CYS A 513 -21.74 16.26 -3.51
CA CYS A 513 -21.05 16.13 -4.77
C CYS A 513 -21.84 16.83 -5.89
N GLY A 514 -21.16 17.63 -6.68
CA GLY A 514 -21.74 18.32 -7.82
C GLY A 514 -20.81 18.24 -9.04
N LYS A 515 -21.39 18.52 -10.20
CA LYS A 515 -20.57 18.83 -11.38
C LYS A 515 -19.91 20.16 -11.14
N LYS A 516 -18.71 20.35 -11.73
CA LYS A 516 -18.15 21.67 -11.91
C LYS A 516 -19.26 22.52 -12.51
N GLN A 517 -19.89 23.34 -11.70
CA GLN A 517 -20.61 24.46 -12.27
C GLN A 517 -19.57 25.15 -13.13
N ASN A 518 -19.85 25.30 -14.40
CA ASN A 518 -19.00 26.03 -15.33
C ASN A 518 -18.54 27.30 -14.60
N GLN A 519 -17.38 27.24 -13.96
CA GLN A 519 -16.69 28.45 -13.63
C GLN A 519 -16.26 28.97 -14.98
N CYS A 520 -17.20 29.71 -15.58
CA CYS A 520 -16.88 30.46 -16.75
C CYS A 520 -15.67 31.32 -16.41
N SER A 521 -14.76 31.42 -17.32
CA SER A 521 -13.54 32.21 -17.20
C SER A 521 -13.94 33.71 -17.19
N LYS A 522 -13.46 34.43 -16.19
CA LYS A 522 -13.65 35.90 -16.14
C LYS A 522 -12.78 36.57 -17.20
N GLU A 523 -12.98 37.85 -17.41
CA GLU A 523 -12.11 38.64 -18.26
C GLU A 523 -10.65 38.49 -17.85
N PHE A 524 -9.78 38.17 -18.81
CA PHE A 524 -8.36 37.83 -18.71
C PHE A 524 -8.03 36.42 -18.18
N ASP A 525 -9.03 35.57 -17.87
CA ASP A 525 -8.80 34.16 -17.55
C ASP A 525 -8.67 33.31 -18.82
N LYS A 526 -8.00 32.15 -18.70
CA LYS A 526 -7.86 31.19 -19.81
C LYS A 526 -9.22 30.63 -20.23
N CYS A 527 -9.38 30.43 -21.54
CA CYS A 527 -10.51 29.77 -22.17
C CYS A 527 -10.08 28.87 -23.33
N ALA A 528 -10.85 27.87 -23.67
CA ALA A 528 -10.70 27.11 -24.88
C ALA A 528 -11.69 27.57 -25.98
N THR A 529 -12.87 28.01 -25.56
CA THR A 529 -13.92 28.53 -26.45
C THR A 529 -14.58 29.75 -25.83
N SER A 530 -15.28 30.54 -26.64
CA SER A 530 -16.03 31.70 -26.12
C SER A 530 -17.20 31.30 -25.20
N ALA A 531 -17.63 30.03 -25.20
CA ALA A 531 -18.63 29.51 -24.28
C ALA A 531 -18.08 29.34 -22.85
N ASP A 532 -16.77 29.32 -22.71
CA ASP A 532 -16.10 29.19 -21.39
C ASP A 532 -16.08 30.53 -20.65
N CYS A 533 -16.36 31.66 -21.32
CA CYS A 533 -16.34 33.00 -20.72
C CYS A 533 -17.66 33.31 -19.98
N CYS A 534 -17.54 33.88 -18.77
CA CYS A 534 -18.69 34.20 -17.88
C CYS A 534 -19.66 35.22 -18.42
N ASP A 535 -19.21 36.15 -19.23
CA ASP A 535 -20.06 37.19 -19.82
C ASP A 535 -20.19 36.91 -21.33
N ALA A 536 -21.40 36.93 -21.83
CA ALA A 536 -21.70 36.76 -23.26
C ALA A 536 -20.98 37.78 -24.16
N LYS A 537 -20.55 38.90 -23.59
CA LYS A 537 -19.76 39.96 -24.27
C LYS A 537 -18.27 39.59 -24.38
N LEU A 538 -17.80 38.64 -23.58
CA LEU A 538 -16.43 38.15 -23.65
C LEU A 538 -16.33 37.10 -24.75
N LYS A 539 -15.24 37.13 -25.50
CA LYS A 539 -14.87 36.10 -26.47
C LYS A 539 -13.52 35.53 -26.11
N CYS A 540 -13.34 34.26 -26.41
CA CYS A 540 -12.06 33.61 -26.28
C CYS A 540 -11.16 34.01 -27.44
N VAL A 541 -10.22 34.91 -27.20
CA VAL A 541 -9.23 35.38 -28.17
C VAL A 541 -7.85 35.03 -27.62
N ASN A 542 -7.07 34.30 -28.40
CA ASN A 542 -5.73 33.80 -27.99
C ASN A 542 -5.76 33.09 -26.63
N GLU A 543 -6.74 32.21 -26.45
CA GLU A 543 -6.93 31.43 -25.23
C GLU A 543 -7.24 32.26 -23.95
N ILE A 544 -7.66 33.51 -24.10
CA ILE A 544 -8.02 34.43 -23.02
C ILE A 544 -9.39 35.01 -23.25
N CYS A 545 -10.25 35.03 -22.23
CA CYS A 545 -11.54 35.73 -22.28
C CYS A 545 -11.32 37.24 -22.33
N THR A 546 -11.68 37.86 -23.44
CA THR A 546 -11.47 39.30 -23.70
C THR A 546 -12.76 39.96 -24.17
N LEU A 547 -13.00 41.19 -23.71
CA LEU A 547 -14.09 42.01 -24.21
C LEU A 547 -13.80 42.41 -25.66
N VAL A 548 -14.64 41.95 -26.59
CA VAL A 548 -14.57 42.38 -27.98
C VAL A 548 -15.55 43.53 -28.17
N VAL A 549 -15.02 44.73 -28.29
CA VAL A 549 -15.84 45.91 -28.64
C VAL A 549 -16.14 45.83 -30.14
N PRO A 550 -17.40 45.85 -30.58
CA PRO A 550 -17.72 45.95 -32.01
C PRO A 550 -17.14 47.24 -32.57
N GLN A 551 -16.39 47.15 -33.67
CA GLN A 551 -15.92 48.30 -34.46
C GLN A 551 -17.09 48.90 -35.23
#